data_1abbd50966db2217048ce2a4f2089496
#
_entry.id   1abbd50966db2217048ce2a4f2089496
#
_cell.length_a   1.000
_cell.length_b   1.000
_cell.length_c   1.000
_cell.angle_alpha   90.00
_cell.angle_beta   90.00
_cell.angle_gamma   90.00
#
_symmetry.space_group_name_H-M   'P 1'
#
loop_
_entity.id
_entity.type
_entity.pdbx_description
1 polymer ?
#
loop_
_entity_poly.entity_id
_entity_poly.type
_entity_poly.pdbx_seq_one_letter_code
_entity_poly.pdbx_strand_id
1 'polypeptide(L)'
;MASLKEIKDRIASVGGTLKITSAMKMVASAKLHKAQQAIGNMLPYEKRLHSMLIDLMGSVNMSVPASEEGPGRLVSLSNQPDVEGHRFDTSASSVSSRGYTESEETYSLMTQREVHRVAIVAFASNSSLCGAFNSNAIREATALINEYRASGLRDSDIVVYSVGRKMAEAMRKLGFPSPSDFTKMSDSPSYEAASALAQELLDGFVSGRFDKVELVYNHYKSTSSQPTTRQTYLPLSLADATADLQAGKITDSVPDSDTGKVVETVVRQGSPTTEAPDLIVEPSKEALIATLLPKVVRLRIFTTLLDSAAAEHSARTVAMQLATDNGNALLQELTLEYNKGRQQKITSEILDLVGGSMQ
;
A
#
# COMPACT_ATOMS: atom_id res chain seq x y z
N MET A 1 -0.62 -0.73 -50.83
CA MET A 1 0.56 -1.24 -50.12
C MET A 1 1.28 -0.03 -49.50
N ALA A 2 1.74 -0.15 -48.24
CA ALA A 2 2.54 0.90 -47.61
C ALA A 2 3.82 1.18 -48.45
N SER A 3 4.24 2.42 -48.55
CA SER A 3 5.47 2.75 -49.30
C SER A 3 6.70 2.24 -48.51
N LEU A 4 7.75 1.83 -49.26
CA LEU A 4 9.01 1.38 -48.63
C LEU A 4 9.58 2.42 -47.65
N LYS A 5 9.37 3.70 -47.94
CA LYS A 5 9.76 4.79 -47.03
C LYS A 5 8.98 4.74 -45.73
N GLU A 6 7.67 4.54 -45.80
CA GLU A 6 6.79 4.44 -44.61
C GLU A 6 7.16 3.26 -43.73
N ILE A 7 7.43 2.08 -44.31
CA ILE A 7 7.89 0.91 -43.57
C ILE A 7 9.23 1.17 -42.88
N LYS A 8 10.16 1.84 -43.58
CA LYS A 8 11.46 2.22 -43.00
C LYS A 8 11.30 3.19 -41.82
N ASP A 9 10.41 4.16 -41.92
CA ASP A 9 10.13 5.12 -40.87
C ASP A 9 9.48 4.43 -39.64
N ARG A 10 8.58 3.45 -39.86
CA ARG A 10 8.01 2.60 -38.80
C ARG A 10 9.08 1.75 -38.10
N ILE A 11 10.00 1.13 -38.86
CA ILE A 11 11.15 0.38 -38.31
C ILE A 11 11.97 1.28 -37.37
N ALA A 12 12.28 2.49 -37.80
CA ALA A 12 13.05 3.45 -36.98
C ALA A 12 12.29 3.85 -35.69
N SER A 13 10.99 4.10 -35.80
CA SER A 13 10.13 4.45 -34.65
C SER A 13 10.03 3.31 -33.65
N VAL A 14 9.77 2.08 -34.09
CA VAL A 14 9.71 0.89 -33.23
C VAL A 14 11.08 0.65 -32.58
N GLY A 15 12.17 0.76 -33.32
CA GLY A 15 13.52 0.63 -32.78
C GLY A 15 13.84 1.69 -31.70
N GLY A 16 13.36 2.91 -31.87
CA GLY A 16 13.44 3.96 -30.84
C GLY A 16 12.65 3.61 -29.58
N THR A 17 11.41 3.13 -29.76
CA THR A 17 10.54 2.72 -28.66
C THR A 17 11.16 1.55 -27.87
N LEU A 18 11.74 0.56 -28.55
CA LEU A 18 12.42 -0.58 -27.93
C LEU A 18 13.57 -0.17 -27.00
N LYS A 19 14.36 0.83 -27.40
CA LYS A 19 15.44 1.35 -26.55
C LYS A 19 14.89 1.98 -25.28
N ILE A 20 13.78 2.71 -25.39
CA ILE A 20 13.13 3.36 -24.24
C ILE A 20 12.53 2.31 -23.30
N THR A 21 11.77 1.33 -23.80
CA THR A 21 11.15 0.29 -22.97
C THR A 21 12.20 -0.57 -22.26
N SER A 22 13.29 -0.92 -22.95
CA SER A 22 14.41 -1.65 -22.35
C SER A 22 15.09 -0.85 -21.23
N ALA A 23 15.33 0.45 -21.44
CA ALA A 23 15.87 1.32 -20.39
C ALA A 23 14.92 1.43 -19.18
N MET A 24 13.61 1.62 -19.44
CA MET A 24 12.60 1.68 -18.38
C MET A 24 12.51 0.37 -17.59
N LYS A 25 12.64 -0.79 -18.24
CA LYS A 25 12.72 -2.08 -17.58
C LYS A 25 13.91 -2.14 -16.61
N MET A 26 15.11 -1.73 -17.04
CA MET A 26 16.30 -1.73 -16.17
C MET A 26 16.12 -0.83 -14.96
N VAL A 27 15.59 0.37 -15.15
CA VAL A 27 15.33 1.30 -14.03
C VAL A 27 14.28 0.73 -13.07
N ALA A 28 13.19 0.15 -13.60
CA ALA A 28 12.14 -0.47 -12.78
C ALA A 28 12.68 -1.66 -11.98
N SER A 29 13.51 -2.51 -12.59
CA SER A 29 14.16 -3.64 -11.92
C SER A 29 15.08 -3.21 -10.79
N ALA A 30 15.90 -2.16 -11.01
CA ALA A 30 16.77 -1.60 -9.96
C ALA A 30 15.96 -1.03 -8.78
N LYS A 31 14.86 -0.32 -9.08
CA LYS A 31 13.96 0.21 -8.04
C LYS A 31 13.22 -0.91 -7.30
N LEU A 32 12.81 -1.97 -8.01
CA LEU A 32 12.21 -3.15 -7.40
C LEU A 32 13.15 -3.80 -6.39
N HIS A 33 14.40 -4.02 -6.79
CA HIS A 33 15.41 -4.60 -5.90
C HIS A 33 15.60 -3.76 -4.63
N LYS A 34 15.70 -2.43 -4.77
CA LYS A 34 15.79 -1.51 -3.63
C LYS A 34 14.55 -1.59 -2.72
N ALA A 35 13.35 -1.66 -3.29
CA ALA A 35 12.10 -1.77 -2.54
C ALA A 35 12.01 -3.11 -1.81
N GLN A 36 12.38 -4.22 -2.46
CA GLN A 36 12.44 -5.54 -1.83
C GLN A 36 13.42 -5.59 -0.66
N GLN A 37 14.59 -4.99 -0.81
CA GLN A 37 15.57 -4.90 0.28
C GLN A 37 15.02 -4.07 1.46
N ALA A 38 14.33 -2.95 1.18
CA ALA A 38 13.71 -2.14 2.22
C ALA A 38 12.61 -2.91 2.98
N ILE A 39 11.75 -3.64 2.26
CA ILE A 39 10.71 -4.50 2.86
C ILE A 39 11.37 -5.62 3.68
N GLY A 40 12.37 -6.30 3.13
CA GLY A 40 13.09 -7.39 3.81
C GLY A 40 13.71 -6.94 5.13
N ASN A 41 14.18 -5.69 5.22
CA ASN A 41 14.73 -5.12 6.44
C ASN A 41 13.64 -4.72 7.46
N MET A 42 12.46 -4.29 6.99
CA MET A 42 11.39 -3.79 7.86
C MET A 42 10.44 -4.89 8.34
N LEU A 43 10.19 -5.90 7.52
CA LEU A 43 9.22 -6.95 7.82
C LEU A 43 9.52 -7.74 9.12
N PRO A 44 10.77 -8.13 9.43
CA PRO A 44 11.08 -8.79 10.70
C PRO A 44 10.79 -7.91 11.91
N TYR A 45 11.06 -6.60 11.79
CA TYR A 45 10.79 -5.64 12.84
C TYR A 45 9.28 -5.47 13.08
N GLU A 46 8.51 -5.31 12.00
CA GLU A 46 7.04 -5.22 12.07
C GLU A 46 6.43 -6.47 12.69
N LYS A 47 6.81 -7.67 12.20
CA LYS A 47 6.35 -8.96 12.73
C LYS A 47 6.64 -9.09 14.23
N ARG A 48 7.86 -8.72 14.66
CA ARG A 48 8.23 -8.81 16.06
C ARG A 48 7.46 -7.85 16.95
N LEU A 49 7.29 -6.61 16.49
CA LEU A 49 6.52 -5.60 17.19
C LEU A 49 5.05 -6.00 17.33
N HIS A 50 4.49 -6.58 16.26
CA HIS A 50 3.13 -7.08 16.21
C HIS A 50 2.92 -8.28 17.15
N SER A 51 3.87 -9.24 17.14
CA SER A 51 3.85 -10.39 18.06
C SER A 51 3.89 -9.92 19.53
N MET A 52 4.79 -8.99 19.86
CA MET A 52 4.85 -8.44 21.22
C MET A 52 3.53 -7.76 21.63
N LEU A 53 2.89 -7.04 20.72
CA LEU A 53 1.61 -6.40 21.01
C LEU A 53 0.52 -7.44 21.28
N ILE A 54 0.44 -8.51 20.49
CA ILE A 54 -0.54 -9.60 20.70
C ILE A 54 -0.28 -10.31 22.03
N ASP A 55 0.98 -10.64 22.35
CA ASP A 55 1.36 -11.30 23.60
C ASP A 55 0.98 -10.43 24.80
N LEU A 56 1.23 -9.12 24.74
CA LEU A 56 0.85 -8.16 25.78
C LEU A 56 -0.67 -8.06 25.94
N MET A 57 -1.40 -7.93 24.82
CA MET A 57 -2.85 -7.82 24.83
C MET A 57 -3.53 -9.11 25.30
N GLY A 58 -3.00 -10.27 24.94
CA GLY A 58 -3.47 -11.58 25.45
C GLY A 58 -3.25 -11.75 26.95
N SER A 59 -2.22 -11.12 27.50
CA SER A 59 -1.90 -11.17 28.93
C SER A 59 -2.66 -10.17 29.80
N VAL A 60 -3.16 -9.09 29.18
CA VAL A 60 -4.10 -8.16 29.81
C VAL A 60 -5.49 -8.67 29.43
N ASN A 61 -6.21 -9.20 30.42
CA ASN A 61 -7.57 -9.72 30.24
C ASN A 61 -8.52 -8.54 29.97
N MET A 62 -8.43 -7.99 28.73
CA MET A 62 -9.23 -6.87 28.29
C MET A 62 -10.63 -7.40 27.93
N SER A 63 -11.47 -7.52 28.96
CA SER A 63 -12.91 -7.52 28.74
C SER A 63 -13.27 -6.15 28.14
N VAL A 64 -13.33 -6.09 26.81
CA VAL A 64 -13.99 -4.97 26.12
C VAL A 64 -15.42 -4.96 26.65
N PRO A 65 -15.88 -3.92 27.36
CA PRO A 65 -17.28 -3.87 27.75
C PRO A 65 -18.09 -3.86 26.45
N ALA A 66 -18.84 -4.93 26.24
CA ALA A 66 -19.88 -4.95 25.21
C ALA A 66 -20.77 -3.75 25.51
N SER A 67 -20.88 -2.84 24.53
CA SER A 67 -21.71 -1.66 24.62
C SER A 67 -23.18 -2.06 24.74
N GLU A 68 -23.65 -2.22 25.97
CA GLU A 68 -25.07 -2.11 26.28
C GLU A 68 -25.38 -0.63 26.52
N GLU A 69 -26.24 -0.11 25.65
CA GLU A 69 -27.15 1.03 25.80
C GLU A 69 -26.59 2.46 26.01
N GLY A 70 -26.87 3.30 25.04
CA GLY A 70 -27.39 4.66 25.14
C GLY A 70 -26.50 5.77 25.71
N PRO A 71 -26.57 7.00 25.16
CA PRO A 71 -25.83 8.14 25.65
C PRO A 71 -26.48 8.69 26.92
N GLY A 72 -25.84 8.48 28.06
CA GLY A 72 -26.21 9.21 29.27
C GLY A 72 -26.23 8.42 30.56
N ARG A 73 -25.08 8.24 31.16
CA ARG A 73 -24.98 8.32 32.64
C ARG A 73 -23.52 8.32 33.11
N LEU A 74 -23.06 9.51 33.47
CA LEU A 74 -21.87 9.68 34.31
C LEU A 74 -22.13 9.02 35.69
N VAL A 75 -21.46 7.89 35.95
CA VAL A 75 -21.38 7.37 37.31
C VAL A 75 -20.17 8.01 37.96
N SER A 76 -20.41 8.93 38.85
CA SER A 76 -19.42 9.53 39.78
C SER A 76 -18.92 8.45 40.73
N LEU A 77 -17.68 8.05 40.58
CA LEU A 77 -16.93 7.35 41.66
C LEU A 77 -16.26 8.40 42.54
N SER A 78 -17.03 8.88 43.52
CA SER A 78 -16.49 9.57 44.69
C SER A 78 -16.16 8.51 45.75
N ASN A 79 -14.87 8.25 45.98
CA ASN A 79 -14.32 7.92 47.29
C ASN A 79 -12.81 7.72 47.15
N GLN A 80 -12.07 8.78 47.41
CA GLN A 80 -10.74 8.70 48.00
C GLN A 80 -10.54 9.86 48.97
N PRO A 81 -9.89 9.63 50.14
CA PRO A 81 -9.74 10.64 51.16
C PRO A 81 -8.63 11.64 50.86
N ASP A 82 -8.84 12.82 51.39
CA ASP A 82 -8.01 14.01 51.34
C ASP A 82 -6.55 13.77 51.74
N VAL A 83 -5.61 14.30 50.91
CA VAL A 83 -4.28 14.70 51.37
C VAL A 83 -4.04 16.13 50.92
N GLU A 84 -3.87 17.01 51.90
CA GLU A 84 -3.61 18.43 51.80
C GLU A 84 -2.28 18.78 51.09
N GLY A 85 -2.32 19.86 50.30
CA GLY A 85 -1.32 20.91 50.28
C GLY A 85 -0.19 20.83 49.30
N HIS A 86 -0.30 21.58 48.18
CA HIS A 86 0.60 22.72 47.89
C HIS A 86 0.09 23.51 46.66
N ARG A 87 -0.22 24.79 46.94
CA ARG A 87 -0.49 25.80 45.92
C ARG A 87 0.78 26.12 45.12
N PHE A 88 0.70 26.06 43.81
CA PHE A 88 1.51 26.89 42.92
C PHE A 88 0.61 27.53 41.85
N ASP A 89 0.44 28.84 42.00
CA ASP A 89 -0.17 29.69 40.97
C ASP A 89 0.78 29.81 39.78
N THR A 90 0.33 29.52 38.59
CA THR A 90 0.80 30.17 37.38
C THR A 90 -0.33 30.23 36.36
N SER A 91 -0.79 31.45 36.13
CA SER A 91 -1.71 31.85 35.10
C SER A 91 -1.06 31.65 33.73
N ALA A 92 -1.70 30.87 32.82
CA ALA A 92 -1.58 31.02 31.38
C ALA A 92 -2.76 30.36 30.68
N SER A 93 -3.52 31.21 30.01
CA SER A 93 -4.36 31.04 28.82
C SER A 93 -4.94 29.65 28.48
N SER A 94 -6.24 29.60 28.62
CA SER A 94 -7.18 28.59 28.16
C SER A 94 -7.07 28.28 26.67
N VAL A 95 -6.60 27.09 26.36
CA VAL A 95 -7.02 26.35 25.15
C VAL A 95 -7.65 25.06 25.68
N SER A 96 -8.97 24.94 25.51
CA SER A 96 -9.77 23.79 25.90
C SER A 96 -9.41 22.58 25.01
N SER A 97 -8.34 21.87 25.34
CA SER A 97 -8.13 20.51 24.91
C SER A 97 -8.64 19.59 26.04
N ARG A 98 -9.70 18.83 25.76
CA ARG A 98 -10.10 17.72 26.64
C ARG A 98 -8.89 16.81 26.74
N GLY A 99 -8.23 16.80 27.88
CA GLY A 99 -7.12 15.91 28.17
C GLY A 99 -7.64 14.48 28.33
N TYR A 100 -7.64 13.75 27.22
CA TYR A 100 -7.71 12.30 27.30
C TYR A 100 -6.37 11.81 27.83
N THR A 101 -6.39 10.85 28.78
CA THR A 101 -5.16 10.20 29.20
C THR A 101 -4.67 9.30 28.05
N GLU A 102 -3.36 9.14 27.87
CA GLU A 102 -2.76 8.32 26.79
C GLU A 102 -3.33 6.89 26.75
N SER A 103 -3.79 6.38 27.88
CA SER A 103 -4.47 5.09 27.99
C SER A 103 -5.87 5.09 27.35
N GLU A 104 -6.68 6.14 27.52
CA GLU A 104 -8.03 6.25 26.95
C GLU A 104 -7.98 6.37 25.42
N GLU A 105 -7.00 7.09 24.87
CA GLU A 105 -6.78 7.17 23.43
C GLU A 105 -6.44 5.80 22.84
N THR A 106 -5.62 5.02 23.52
CA THR A 106 -5.19 3.70 23.10
C THR A 106 -6.36 2.71 23.04
N TYR A 107 -7.22 2.69 24.03
CA TYR A 107 -8.42 1.84 24.04
C TYR A 107 -9.42 2.25 22.96
N SER A 108 -9.51 3.54 22.66
CA SER A 108 -10.35 4.06 21.58
C SER A 108 -9.99 3.46 20.22
N LEU A 109 -8.70 3.17 19.93
CA LEU A 109 -8.25 2.62 18.66
C LEU A 109 -8.71 1.18 18.37
N MET A 110 -9.19 0.48 19.39
CA MET A 110 -9.66 -0.90 19.31
C MET A 110 -11.19 -1.01 19.38
N THR A 111 -11.85 0.09 19.76
CA THR A 111 -13.30 0.10 19.95
C THR A 111 -14.00 0.06 18.60
N GLN A 112 -14.76 -1.00 18.35
CA GLN A 112 -15.65 -1.05 17.19
C GLN A 112 -16.84 -0.12 17.44
N ARG A 113 -17.12 0.73 16.46
CA ARG A 113 -18.23 1.68 16.45
C ARG A 113 -19.15 1.39 15.29
N GLU A 114 -20.39 1.83 15.38
CA GLU A 114 -21.27 1.86 14.21
C GLU A 114 -20.66 2.79 13.15
N VAL A 115 -20.63 2.32 11.90
CA VAL A 115 -19.90 3.01 10.83
C VAL A 115 -20.79 4.06 10.19
N HIS A 116 -20.56 5.32 10.54
CA HIS A 116 -21.22 6.48 9.95
C HIS A 116 -20.30 7.29 9.04
N ARG A 117 -18.98 7.24 9.28
CA ARG A 117 -17.96 7.97 8.50
C ARG A 117 -16.75 7.08 8.27
N VAL A 118 -16.30 7.05 7.01
CA VAL A 118 -15.20 6.18 6.59
C VAL A 118 -14.09 6.98 5.94
N ALA A 119 -12.85 6.67 6.31
CA ALA A 119 -11.67 7.10 5.57
C ALA A 119 -11.11 5.94 4.76
N ILE A 120 -10.81 6.16 3.48
CA ILE A 120 -10.20 5.18 2.58
C ILE A 120 -8.84 5.72 2.17
N VAL A 121 -7.77 4.98 2.48
CA VAL A 121 -6.42 5.31 1.99
C VAL A 121 -6.13 4.42 0.80
N ALA A 122 -6.07 5.01 -0.39
CA ALA A 122 -5.90 4.28 -1.63
C ALA A 122 -4.55 4.61 -2.29
N PHE A 123 -3.77 3.55 -2.59
CA PHE A 123 -2.42 3.66 -3.12
C PHE A 123 -2.41 3.40 -4.63
N ALA A 124 -1.73 4.28 -5.37
CA ALA A 124 -1.41 4.09 -6.77
C ALA A 124 -0.10 4.78 -7.13
N SER A 125 0.36 4.62 -8.36
CA SER A 125 1.60 5.24 -8.83
C SER A 125 1.40 6.68 -9.31
N ASN A 126 2.52 7.40 -9.45
CA ASN A 126 2.54 8.73 -10.06
C ASN A 126 2.58 8.68 -11.60
N SER A 127 3.00 7.56 -12.18
CA SER A 127 3.21 7.41 -13.61
C SER A 127 2.38 6.27 -14.19
N SER A 128 2.12 6.32 -15.48
CA SER A 128 1.54 5.22 -16.27
C SER A 128 2.60 4.17 -16.63
N LEU A 129 2.25 3.24 -17.50
CA LEU A 129 3.12 2.17 -18.01
C LEU A 129 3.54 1.12 -16.97
N CYS A 130 2.67 0.88 -15.99
CA CYS A 130 2.80 -0.19 -14.99
C CYS A 130 1.72 -1.28 -15.17
N GLY A 131 1.33 -1.56 -16.41
CA GLY A 131 0.30 -2.54 -16.72
C GLY A 131 -1.05 -2.18 -16.07
N ALA A 132 -1.69 -3.16 -15.47
CA ALA A 132 -3.00 -3.01 -14.82
C ALA A 132 -2.93 -2.51 -13.36
N PHE A 133 -1.74 -2.22 -12.83
CA PHE A 133 -1.53 -1.82 -11.43
C PHE A 133 -2.45 -0.68 -10.99
N ASN A 134 -2.42 0.45 -11.70
CA ASN A 134 -3.24 1.62 -11.36
C ASN A 134 -4.74 1.35 -11.56
N SER A 135 -5.12 0.72 -12.67
CA SER A 135 -6.53 0.45 -12.98
C SER A 135 -7.16 -0.53 -12.00
N ASN A 136 -6.42 -1.52 -11.52
CA ASN A 136 -6.90 -2.45 -10.50
C ASN A 136 -7.12 -1.75 -9.17
N ALA A 137 -6.14 -0.95 -8.69
CA ALA A 137 -6.27 -0.19 -7.44
C ALA A 137 -7.44 0.81 -7.49
N ILE A 138 -7.60 1.54 -8.61
CA ILE A 138 -8.70 2.51 -8.79
C ILE A 138 -10.05 1.78 -8.82
N ARG A 139 -10.15 0.65 -9.54
CA ARG A 139 -11.37 -0.15 -9.59
C ARG A 139 -11.77 -0.64 -8.21
N GLU A 140 -10.81 -1.11 -7.43
CA GLU A 140 -11.03 -1.62 -6.08
C GLU A 140 -11.47 -0.52 -5.11
N ALA A 141 -10.80 0.63 -5.14
CA ALA A 141 -11.21 1.80 -4.35
C ALA A 141 -12.62 2.28 -4.73
N THR A 142 -12.95 2.28 -6.03
CA THR A 142 -14.30 2.63 -6.50
C THR A 142 -15.35 1.60 -6.07
N ALA A 143 -15.01 0.31 -6.11
CA ALA A 143 -15.89 -0.75 -5.62
C ALA A 143 -16.19 -0.58 -4.14
N LEU A 144 -15.16 -0.29 -3.33
CA LEU A 144 -15.30 -0.05 -1.90
C LEU A 144 -16.19 1.17 -1.59
N ILE A 145 -16.02 2.28 -2.33
CA ILE A 145 -16.88 3.45 -2.21
C ILE A 145 -18.35 3.08 -2.51
N ASN A 146 -18.59 2.29 -3.57
CA ASN A 146 -19.92 1.88 -3.94
C ASN A 146 -20.55 0.92 -2.92
N GLU A 147 -19.77 0.07 -2.27
CA GLU A 147 -20.23 -0.77 -1.16
C GLU A 147 -20.72 0.08 0.02
N TYR A 148 -19.95 1.13 0.40
CA TYR A 148 -20.38 2.06 1.45
C TYR A 148 -21.61 2.88 1.05
N ARG A 149 -21.76 3.29 -0.20
CA ARG A 149 -22.98 3.91 -0.71
C ARG A 149 -24.18 2.97 -0.61
N ALA A 150 -23.99 1.70 -0.96
CA ALA A 150 -25.04 0.67 -0.87
C ALA A 150 -25.44 0.38 0.58
N SER A 151 -24.53 0.53 1.55
CA SER A 151 -24.84 0.45 2.98
C SER A 151 -25.51 1.70 3.56
N GLY A 152 -25.75 2.74 2.75
CA GLY A 152 -26.50 3.92 3.13
C GLY A 152 -25.65 5.13 3.51
N LEU A 153 -24.32 5.09 3.37
CA LEU A 153 -23.45 6.24 3.62
C LEU A 153 -23.57 7.24 2.47
N ARG A 154 -23.56 8.53 2.81
CA ARG A 154 -23.54 9.62 1.83
C ARG A 154 -22.11 9.89 1.39
N ASP A 155 -21.94 10.47 0.21
CA ASP A 155 -20.62 10.86 -0.32
C ASP A 155 -19.85 11.81 0.61
N SER A 156 -20.57 12.63 1.38
CA SER A 156 -19.98 13.53 2.39
C SER A 156 -19.36 12.80 3.58
N ASP A 157 -19.75 11.55 3.81
CA ASP A 157 -19.34 10.75 4.95
C ASP A 157 -18.17 9.81 4.58
N ILE A 158 -17.75 9.84 3.31
CA ILE A 158 -16.62 9.07 2.78
C ILE A 158 -15.49 10.02 2.42
N VAL A 159 -14.33 9.88 3.05
CA VAL A 159 -13.13 10.66 2.76
C VAL A 159 -12.07 9.76 2.13
N VAL A 160 -11.51 10.17 0.99
CA VAL A 160 -10.50 9.38 0.29
C VAL A 160 -9.14 10.06 0.34
N TYR A 161 -8.19 9.42 1.00
CA TYR A 161 -6.78 9.81 1.02
C TYR A 161 -6.06 9.15 -0.16
N SER A 162 -5.77 9.91 -1.19
CA SER A 162 -5.17 9.39 -2.41
C SER A 162 -3.66 9.49 -2.37
N VAL A 163 -2.98 8.35 -2.23
CA VAL A 163 -1.52 8.26 -2.31
C VAL A 163 -1.13 7.96 -3.75
N GLY A 164 -0.45 8.93 -4.38
CA GLY A 164 -0.07 8.88 -5.78
C GLY A 164 -1.02 9.62 -6.74
N ARG A 165 -0.41 10.23 -7.75
CA ARG A 165 -1.10 11.13 -8.69
C ARG A 165 -2.22 10.44 -9.46
N LYS A 166 -2.05 9.18 -9.88
CA LYS A 166 -3.07 8.46 -10.66
C LYS A 166 -4.32 8.18 -9.84
N MET A 167 -4.18 7.89 -8.55
CA MET A 167 -5.32 7.76 -7.65
C MET A 167 -6.01 9.11 -7.42
N ALA A 168 -5.23 10.16 -7.13
CA ALA A 168 -5.77 11.50 -6.90
C ALA A 168 -6.54 12.04 -8.12
N GLU A 169 -6.04 11.83 -9.35
CA GLU A 169 -6.73 12.21 -10.58
C GLU A 169 -8.06 11.45 -10.76
N ALA A 170 -8.06 10.15 -10.47
CA ALA A 170 -9.25 9.30 -10.60
C ALA A 170 -10.32 9.65 -9.54
N MET A 171 -9.92 9.75 -8.28
CA MET A 171 -10.85 10.05 -7.18
C MET A 171 -11.43 11.46 -7.31
N ARG A 172 -10.64 12.45 -7.74
CA ARG A 172 -11.14 13.79 -8.04
C ARG A 172 -12.23 13.79 -9.13
N LYS A 173 -12.08 12.96 -10.18
CA LYS A 173 -13.10 12.83 -11.23
C LYS A 173 -14.40 12.18 -10.71
N LEU A 174 -14.30 11.34 -9.69
CA LEU A 174 -15.44 10.69 -9.04
C LEU A 174 -16.10 11.57 -7.97
N GLY A 175 -15.55 12.78 -7.69
CA GLY A 175 -16.08 13.68 -6.69
C GLY A 175 -15.47 13.52 -5.29
N PHE A 176 -14.40 12.75 -5.15
CA PHE A 176 -13.69 12.52 -3.88
C PHE A 176 -12.27 13.11 -3.93
N PRO A 177 -12.10 14.44 -3.86
CA PRO A 177 -10.78 15.03 -3.80
C PRO A 177 -10.06 14.64 -2.50
N SER A 178 -8.77 14.32 -2.59
CA SER A 178 -7.95 14.05 -1.39
C SER A 178 -7.80 15.31 -0.53
N PRO A 179 -7.88 15.21 0.80
CA PRO A 179 -7.71 16.36 1.70
C PRO A 179 -6.33 17.02 1.57
N SER A 180 -5.30 16.24 1.32
CA SER A 180 -3.91 16.67 1.20
C SER A 180 -3.21 16.02 0.00
N ASP A 181 -2.07 16.58 -0.42
CA ASP A 181 -1.26 16.05 -1.52
C ASP A 181 -0.22 15.03 -1.02
N PHE A 182 -0.46 13.78 -1.31
CA PHE A 182 0.43 12.65 -0.99
C PHE A 182 1.17 12.09 -2.21
N THR A 183 1.30 12.85 -3.29
CA THR A 183 1.94 12.37 -4.54
C THR A 183 3.42 12.04 -4.33
N LYS A 184 4.13 12.82 -3.51
CA LYS A 184 5.55 12.59 -3.22
C LYS A 184 5.82 11.27 -2.50
N MET A 185 4.87 10.80 -1.69
CA MET A 185 5.01 9.54 -0.94
C MET A 185 5.15 8.32 -1.85
N SER A 186 4.48 8.32 -3.00
CA SER A 186 4.56 7.22 -3.97
C SER A 186 5.93 7.13 -4.65
N ASP A 187 6.59 8.26 -4.95
CA ASP A 187 7.90 8.27 -5.62
C ASP A 187 9.07 8.00 -4.67
N SER A 188 8.96 8.50 -3.44
CA SER A 188 10.00 8.41 -2.40
C SER A 188 9.36 7.99 -1.08
N PRO A 189 9.12 6.70 -0.87
CA PRO A 189 8.60 6.19 0.40
C PRO A 189 9.53 6.60 1.56
N SER A 190 9.00 7.36 2.51
CA SER A 190 9.70 7.74 3.74
C SER A 190 8.83 7.45 4.95
N TYR A 191 9.46 7.03 6.05
CA TYR A 191 8.75 6.78 7.31
C TYR A 191 8.13 8.07 7.87
N GLU A 192 8.80 9.19 7.70
CA GLU A 192 8.35 10.49 8.19
C GLU A 192 7.02 10.90 7.54
N ALA A 193 6.93 10.84 6.21
CA ALA A 193 5.69 11.15 5.49
C ALA A 193 4.56 10.15 5.80
N ALA A 194 4.89 8.85 5.90
CA ALA A 194 3.94 7.81 6.28
C ALA A 194 3.42 8.00 7.71
N SER A 195 4.31 8.36 8.64
CA SER A 195 3.95 8.65 10.03
C SER A 195 3.05 9.89 10.15
N ALA A 196 3.28 10.93 9.35
CA ALA A 196 2.42 12.11 9.32
C ALA A 196 1.00 11.77 8.84
N LEU A 197 0.86 11.00 7.77
CA LEU A 197 -0.45 10.51 7.31
C LEU A 197 -1.11 9.62 8.37
N ALA A 198 -0.36 8.70 8.97
CA ALA A 198 -0.88 7.84 10.03
C ALA A 198 -1.37 8.64 11.24
N GLN A 199 -0.66 9.71 11.62
CA GLN A 199 -1.08 10.59 12.71
C GLN A 199 -2.39 11.32 12.38
N GLU A 200 -2.53 11.84 11.15
CA GLU A 200 -3.77 12.49 10.71
C GLU A 200 -4.97 11.54 10.77
N LEU A 201 -4.77 10.26 10.40
CA LEU A 201 -5.80 9.23 10.48
C LEU A 201 -6.13 8.84 11.93
N LEU A 202 -5.12 8.72 12.81
CA LEU A 202 -5.29 8.46 14.22
C LEU A 202 -6.07 9.57 14.90
N ASP A 203 -5.67 10.82 14.70
CA ASP A 203 -6.35 12.01 15.26
C ASP A 203 -7.80 12.09 14.76
N GLY A 204 -8.02 11.74 13.47
CA GLY A 204 -9.34 11.66 12.88
C GLY A 204 -10.22 10.58 13.49
N PHE A 205 -9.65 9.42 13.82
CA PHE A 205 -10.37 8.31 14.43
C PHE A 205 -10.67 8.58 15.93
N VAL A 206 -9.70 9.06 16.70
CA VAL A 206 -9.87 9.41 18.12
C VAL A 206 -10.88 10.54 18.28
N SER A 207 -10.83 11.56 17.41
CA SER A 207 -11.81 12.70 17.44
C SER A 207 -13.19 12.32 16.91
N GLY A 208 -13.42 11.09 16.43
CA GLY A 208 -14.71 10.65 15.88
C GLY A 208 -15.02 11.23 14.50
N ARG A 209 -14.02 11.79 13.79
CA ARG A 209 -14.19 12.17 12.37
C ARG A 209 -14.36 10.93 11.48
N PHE A 210 -13.78 9.82 11.86
CA PHE A 210 -13.87 8.54 11.18
C PHE A 210 -14.20 7.45 12.19
N ASP A 211 -15.11 6.55 11.80
CA ASP A 211 -15.46 5.36 12.58
C ASP A 211 -14.70 4.13 12.07
N LYS A 212 -14.27 4.19 10.80
CA LYS A 212 -13.48 3.14 10.16
C LYS A 212 -12.47 3.73 9.19
N VAL A 213 -11.29 3.12 9.12
CA VAL A 213 -10.26 3.45 8.14
C VAL A 213 -9.85 2.18 7.40
N GLU A 214 -9.88 2.21 6.07
CA GLU A 214 -9.49 1.09 5.22
C GLU A 214 -8.35 1.46 4.27
N LEU A 215 -7.44 0.50 4.05
CA LEU A 215 -6.35 0.61 3.09
C LEU A 215 -6.70 -0.18 1.84
N VAL A 216 -6.46 0.41 0.68
CA VAL A 216 -6.57 -0.24 -0.63
C VAL A 216 -5.23 -0.10 -1.35
N TYR A 217 -4.54 -1.21 -1.53
CA TYR A 217 -3.21 -1.23 -2.13
C TYR A 217 -2.96 -2.52 -2.91
N ASN A 218 -1.92 -2.56 -3.72
CA ASN A 218 -1.50 -3.77 -4.39
C ASN A 218 -0.36 -4.43 -3.59
N HIS A 219 -0.59 -5.66 -3.15
CA HIS A 219 0.38 -6.44 -2.41
C HIS A 219 1.39 -7.11 -3.35
N TYR A 220 2.68 -7.00 -3.04
CA TYR A 220 3.74 -7.69 -3.78
C TYR A 220 3.83 -9.15 -3.35
N LYS A 221 3.21 -10.04 -4.11
CA LYS A 221 3.32 -11.49 -3.87
C LYS A 221 4.47 -12.12 -4.65
N SER A 222 4.62 -11.73 -5.91
CA SER A 222 5.70 -12.18 -6.80
C SER A 222 5.87 -11.18 -7.95
N THR A 223 6.94 -11.35 -8.75
CA THR A 223 7.16 -10.50 -9.92
C THR A 223 6.00 -10.55 -10.92
N SER A 224 5.29 -11.67 -11.02
CA SER A 224 4.17 -11.84 -11.94
C SER A 224 2.80 -11.52 -11.32
N SER A 225 2.69 -11.46 -9.99
CA SER A 225 1.41 -11.35 -9.29
C SER A 225 1.44 -10.26 -8.23
N GLN A 226 0.59 -9.25 -8.43
CA GLN A 226 0.39 -8.13 -7.51
C GLN A 226 -1.13 -7.98 -7.26
N PRO A 227 -1.72 -8.85 -6.40
CA PRO A 227 -3.14 -8.77 -6.09
C PRO A 227 -3.45 -7.46 -5.38
N THR A 228 -4.58 -6.86 -5.75
CA THR A 228 -5.13 -5.72 -5.01
C THR A 228 -5.77 -6.23 -3.72
N THR A 229 -5.40 -5.63 -2.61
CA THR A 229 -5.81 -6.04 -1.27
C THR A 229 -6.53 -4.90 -0.58
N ARG A 230 -7.61 -5.24 0.11
CA ARG A 230 -8.28 -4.37 1.08
C ARG A 230 -7.90 -4.82 2.47
N GLN A 231 -7.66 -3.88 3.35
CA GLN A 231 -7.31 -4.17 4.73
C GLN A 231 -7.93 -3.12 5.65
N THR A 232 -8.60 -3.57 6.70
CA THR A 232 -9.06 -2.66 7.76
C THR A 232 -7.82 -2.16 8.51
N TYR A 233 -7.69 -0.85 8.61
CA TYR A 233 -6.60 -0.19 9.32
C TYR A 233 -7.01 0.19 10.74
N LEU A 234 -8.18 0.79 10.89
CA LEU A 234 -8.82 1.12 12.16
C LEU A 234 -10.32 0.79 12.09
N PRO A 235 -10.93 0.28 13.17
CA PRO A 235 -10.31 -0.11 14.44
C PRO A 235 -9.40 -1.31 14.30
N LEU A 236 -8.44 -1.44 15.22
CA LEU A 236 -7.56 -2.59 15.28
C LEU A 236 -8.31 -3.80 15.85
N SER A 237 -8.40 -4.86 15.07
CA SER A 237 -8.94 -6.15 15.51
C SER A 237 -7.81 -7.11 15.86
N LEU A 238 -7.89 -7.73 17.04
CA LEU A 238 -6.97 -8.82 17.42
C LEU A 238 -7.03 -10.00 16.44
N ALA A 239 -8.21 -10.28 15.88
CA ALA A 239 -8.40 -11.33 14.90
C ALA A 239 -7.66 -11.01 13.59
N ASP A 240 -7.71 -9.77 13.10
CA ASP A 240 -6.98 -9.34 11.90
C ASP A 240 -5.47 -9.35 12.16
N ALA A 241 -5.07 -8.95 13.36
CA ALA A 241 -3.68 -8.99 13.79
C ALA A 241 -3.10 -10.41 13.79
N THR A 242 -3.83 -11.39 14.27
CA THR A 242 -3.42 -12.81 14.26
C THR A 242 -3.50 -13.41 12.85
N ALA A 243 -4.47 -13.02 12.04
CA ALA A 243 -4.59 -13.45 10.65
C ALA A 243 -3.42 -12.95 9.78
N ASP A 244 -2.97 -11.71 9.98
CA ASP A 244 -1.80 -11.14 9.29
C ASP A 244 -0.50 -11.89 9.64
N LEU A 245 -0.34 -12.34 10.88
CA LEU A 245 0.78 -13.20 11.29
C LEU A 245 0.70 -14.60 10.65
N GLN A 246 -0.50 -15.16 10.49
CA GLN A 246 -0.71 -16.46 9.87
C GLN A 246 -0.65 -16.40 8.33
N ALA A 247 -1.15 -15.32 7.73
CA ALA A 247 -1.03 -15.05 6.30
C ALA A 247 0.42 -14.72 5.90
N GLY A 248 1.24 -14.32 6.81
CA GLY A 248 2.70 -14.18 6.70
C GLY A 248 3.47 -15.51 6.49
N LYS A 249 2.84 -16.55 5.91
CA LYS A 249 3.47 -17.55 5.06
C LYS A 249 3.94 -16.92 3.74
N ILE A 250 4.62 -15.79 3.83
CA ILE A 250 5.60 -15.41 2.84
C ILE A 250 6.72 -16.42 3.07
N THR A 251 6.79 -17.41 2.22
CA THR A 251 7.96 -18.27 2.09
C THR A 251 9.17 -17.36 2.13
N ASP A 252 10.00 -17.50 3.16
CA ASP A 252 11.33 -16.88 3.27
C ASP A 252 12.24 -17.50 2.20
N SER A 253 11.93 -17.26 0.94
CA SER A 253 12.85 -17.47 -0.16
C SER A 253 13.48 -16.11 -0.49
N VAL A 254 14.28 -15.58 0.44
CA VAL A 254 15.36 -14.68 0.07
C VAL A 254 16.44 -15.62 -0.51
N PRO A 255 16.69 -15.60 -1.82
CA PRO A 255 17.84 -16.33 -2.34
C PRO A 255 19.08 -15.65 -1.78
N ASP A 256 19.76 -16.32 -0.89
CA ASP A 256 21.11 -15.92 -0.48
C ASP A 256 21.97 -15.92 -1.74
N SER A 257 22.46 -14.76 -2.13
CA SER A 257 23.14 -14.52 -3.41
C SER A 257 24.48 -15.23 -3.53
N ASP A 258 24.93 -15.98 -2.52
CA ASP A 258 26.28 -16.53 -2.50
C ASP A 258 26.37 -18.07 -2.41
N THR A 259 25.32 -18.79 -2.06
CA THR A 259 25.47 -20.26 -1.89
C THR A 259 24.37 -21.12 -2.49
N GLY A 260 23.29 -20.58 -3.05
CA GLY A 260 22.25 -21.39 -3.71
C GLY A 260 21.56 -22.45 -2.84
N LYS A 261 21.75 -22.44 -1.53
CA LYS A 261 21.12 -23.36 -0.59
C LYS A 261 19.98 -22.64 0.14
N VAL A 262 18.77 -23.13 -0.09
CA VAL A 262 17.59 -22.80 0.72
C VAL A 262 17.85 -23.31 2.13
N VAL A 263 18.17 -22.42 3.05
CA VAL A 263 18.19 -22.75 4.48
C VAL A 263 16.74 -22.67 4.95
N GLU A 264 16.08 -23.82 5.02
CA GLU A 264 14.82 -23.95 5.75
C GLU A 264 15.11 -23.65 7.24
N THR A 265 14.95 -22.40 7.62
CA THR A 265 14.86 -22.06 9.04
C THR A 265 13.53 -22.61 9.53
N VAL A 266 13.56 -23.77 10.15
CA VAL A 266 12.43 -24.35 10.87
C VAL A 266 12.01 -23.35 11.94
N VAL A 267 11.09 -22.48 11.61
CA VAL A 267 10.33 -21.76 12.62
C VAL A 267 9.55 -22.84 13.36
N ARG A 268 9.97 -23.14 14.57
CA ARG A 268 9.19 -23.99 15.48
C ARG A 268 7.76 -23.44 15.48
N GLN A 269 6.87 -24.19 14.86
CA GLN A 269 5.44 -24.06 15.06
C GLN A 269 5.21 -24.44 16.54
N GLY A 270 5.29 -23.44 17.41
CA GLY A 270 4.75 -23.57 18.74
C GLY A 270 3.25 -23.77 18.56
N SER A 271 2.76 -24.96 18.89
CA SER A 271 1.36 -25.18 19.15
C SER A 271 0.85 -24.04 20.03
N PRO A 272 -0.38 -23.56 19.89
CA PRO A 272 -0.94 -22.57 20.81
C PRO A 272 -1.08 -23.23 22.18
N THR A 273 0.03 -23.24 22.92
CA THR A 273 -0.01 -23.53 24.35
C THR A 273 -0.70 -22.33 25.01
N THR A 274 -1.79 -22.60 25.66
CA THR A 274 -2.75 -21.69 26.30
C THR A 274 -2.15 -20.87 27.45
N GLU A 275 -0.84 -20.90 27.64
CA GLU A 275 -0.14 -20.11 28.64
C GLU A 275 0.65 -19.01 27.92
N ALA A 276 0.15 -17.77 28.05
CA ALA A 276 0.89 -16.59 27.62
C ALA A 276 2.27 -16.57 28.30
N PRO A 277 3.36 -16.29 27.58
CA PRO A 277 4.68 -16.22 28.18
C PRO A 277 4.66 -15.18 29.31
N ASP A 278 5.21 -15.56 30.47
CA ASP A 278 5.28 -14.67 31.64
C ASP A 278 6.31 -13.56 31.35
N LEU A 279 5.84 -12.49 30.70
CA LEU A 279 6.67 -11.36 30.34
C LEU A 279 6.85 -10.42 31.52
N ILE A 280 8.09 -10.17 31.90
CA ILE A 280 8.43 -9.11 32.85
C ILE A 280 8.33 -7.77 32.10
N VAL A 281 7.40 -6.94 32.50
CA VAL A 281 7.09 -5.66 31.84
C VAL A 281 7.25 -4.52 32.81
N GLU A 282 7.98 -3.49 32.44
CA GLU A 282 8.16 -2.25 33.20
C GLU A 282 7.76 -1.03 32.34
N PRO A 283 7.05 -0.03 32.85
CA PRO A 283 6.51 0.10 34.22
C PRO A 283 5.20 -0.69 34.44
N SER A 284 4.34 -0.83 33.41
CA SER A 284 3.12 -1.64 33.40
C SER A 284 2.81 -2.11 31.96
N LYS A 285 1.98 -3.16 31.82
CA LYS A 285 1.54 -3.69 30.54
C LYS A 285 0.72 -2.65 29.76
N GLU A 286 -0.15 -1.94 30.46
CA GLU A 286 -1.01 -0.89 29.87
C GLU A 286 -0.20 0.28 29.33
N ALA A 287 0.78 0.77 30.09
CA ALA A 287 1.68 1.85 29.66
C ALA A 287 2.51 1.44 28.43
N LEU A 288 2.94 0.17 28.39
CA LEU A 288 3.68 -0.34 27.25
C LEU A 288 2.78 -0.46 26.00
N ILE A 289 1.55 -0.97 26.14
CA ILE A 289 0.57 -1.03 25.05
C ILE A 289 0.28 0.39 24.54
N ALA A 290 0.03 1.36 25.42
CA ALA A 290 -0.21 2.76 25.04
C ALA A 290 0.93 3.35 24.22
N THR A 291 2.17 2.97 24.52
CA THR A 291 3.34 3.44 23.76
C THR A 291 3.57 2.68 22.46
N LEU A 292 3.31 1.36 22.43
CA LEU A 292 3.59 0.51 21.26
C LEU A 292 2.51 0.63 20.18
N LEU A 293 1.25 0.71 20.55
CA LEU A 293 0.13 0.68 19.62
C LEU A 293 0.21 1.81 18.57
N PRO A 294 0.42 3.08 18.90
CA PRO A 294 0.58 4.13 17.92
C PRO A 294 1.81 3.91 17.00
N LYS A 295 2.88 3.29 17.52
CA LYS A 295 4.07 2.95 16.71
C LYS A 295 3.77 1.87 15.69
N VAL A 296 3.06 0.82 16.09
CA VAL A 296 2.62 -0.26 15.18
C VAL A 296 1.74 0.30 14.08
N VAL A 297 0.78 1.13 14.43
CA VAL A 297 -0.15 1.74 13.47
C VAL A 297 0.61 2.61 12.45
N ARG A 298 1.51 3.49 12.90
CA ARG A 298 2.34 4.30 11.99
C ARG A 298 3.23 3.45 11.09
N LEU A 299 3.81 2.39 11.64
CA LEU A 299 4.67 1.48 10.88
C LEU A 299 3.88 0.77 9.79
N ARG A 300 2.63 0.38 10.04
CA ARG A 300 1.77 -0.31 9.06
C ARG A 300 1.50 0.52 7.81
N ILE A 301 1.29 1.82 7.91
CA ILE A 301 1.20 2.70 6.71
C ILE A 301 2.51 2.70 5.93
N PHE A 302 3.65 2.73 6.62
CA PHE A 302 4.94 2.73 5.95
C PHE A 302 5.24 1.41 5.25
N THR A 303 4.97 0.27 5.89
CA THR A 303 5.16 -1.05 5.26
C THR A 303 4.21 -1.26 4.10
N THR A 304 2.96 -0.83 4.19
CA THR A 304 1.99 -0.84 3.08
C THR A 304 2.47 0.02 1.91
N LEU A 305 3.06 1.19 2.19
CA LEU A 305 3.62 2.06 1.16
C LEU A 305 4.82 1.41 0.44
N LEU A 306 5.72 0.76 1.18
CA LEU A 306 6.84 0.02 0.62
C LEU A 306 6.38 -1.16 -0.23
N ASP A 307 5.38 -1.91 0.25
CA ASP A 307 4.79 -3.05 -0.45
C ASP A 307 4.13 -2.61 -1.76
N SER A 308 3.33 -1.54 -1.71
CA SER A 308 2.74 -0.94 -2.92
C SER A 308 3.80 -0.46 -3.91
N ALA A 309 4.90 0.13 -3.45
CA ALA A 309 6.01 0.57 -4.30
C ALA A 309 6.73 -0.62 -4.97
N ALA A 310 6.95 -1.72 -4.24
CA ALA A 310 7.51 -2.94 -4.80
C ALA A 310 6.57 -3.56 -5.86
N ALA A 311 5.27 -3.60 -5.57
CA ALA A 311 4.25 -4.07 -6.50
C ALA A 311 4.20 -3.22 -7.77
N GLU A 312 4.31 -1.89 -7.66
CA GLU A 312 4.37 -0.96 -8.78
C GLU A 312 5.58 -1.23 -9.68
N HIS A 313 6.78 -1.31 -9.09
CA HIS A 313 8.01 -1.52 -9.85
C HIS A 313 8.06 -2.91 -10.49
N SER A 314 7.50 -3.90 -9.84
CA SER A 314 7.34 -5.26 -10.38
C SER A 314 6.38 -5.26 -11.59
N ALA A 315 5.19 -4.70 -11.45
CA ALA A 315 4.22 -4.59 -12.53
C ALA A 315 4.80 -3.83 -13.74
N ARG A 316 5.55 -2.75 -13.48
CA ARG A 316 6.23 -1.99 -14.52
C ARG A 316 7.32 -2.81 -15.21
N THR A 317 8.12 -3.57 -14.48
CA THR A 317 9.16 -4.44 -15.05
C THR A 317 8.55 -5.46 -16.01
N VAL A 318 7.45 -6.12 -15.60
CA VAL A 318 6.74 -7.10 -16.45
C VAL A 318 6.11 -6.41 -17.67
N ALA A 319 5.45 -5.26 -17.49
CA ALA A 319 4.85 -4.53 -18.60
C ALA A 319 5.88 -4.06 -19.63
N MET A 320 7.06 -3.60 -19.17
CA MET A 320 8.15 -3.18 -20.06
C MET A 320 8.82 -4.36 -20.75
N GLN A 321 8.92 -5.52 -20.09
CA GLN A 321 9.40 -6.75 -20.72
C GLN A 321 8.47 -7.16 -21.86
N LEU A 322 7.17 -7.25 -21.58
CA LEU A 322 6.16 -7.61 -22.59
C LEU A 322 6.15 -6.62 -23.77
N ALA A 323 6.26 -5.32 -23.48
CA ALA A 323 6.35 -4.29 -24.53
C ALA A 323 7.63 -4.45 -25.38
N THR A 324 8.75 -4.83 -24.78
CA THR A 324 10.01 -5.07 -25.49
C THR A 324 9.91 -6.32 -26.37
N ASP A 325 9.33 -7.41 -25.86
CA ASP A 325 9.16 -8.66 -26.62
C ASP A 325 8.22 -8.46 -27.82
N ASN A 326 7.08 -7.81 -27.62
CA ASN A 326 6.15 -7.46 -28.70
C ASN A 326 6.79 -6.50 -29.72
N GLY A 327 7.59 -5.55 -29.25
CA GLY A 327 8.29 -4.63 -30.13
C GLY A 327 9.36 -5.32 -31.00
N ASN A 328 10.07 -6.30 -30.45
CA ASN A 328 11.03 -7.12 -31.20
C ASN A 328 10.33 -7.95 -32.28
N ALA A 329 9.20 -8.58 -31.95
CA ALA A 329 8.41 -9.34 -32.91
C ALA A 329 7.93 -8.44 -34.06
N LEU A 330 7.38 -7.27 -33.75
CA LEU A 330 6.94 -6.29 -34.74
C LEU A 330 8.11 -5.79 -35.62
N LEU A 331 9.29 -5.57 -35.03
CA LEU A 331 10.47 -5.16 -35.76
C LEU A 331 10.90 -6.22 -36.81
N GLN A 332 10.85 -7.50 -36.40
CA GLN A 332 11.14 -8.61 -37.34
C GLN A 332 10.13 -8.66 -38.48
N GLU A 333 8.83 -8.55 -38.20
CA GLU A 333 7.77 -8.53 -39.19
C GLU A 333 7.96 -7.39 -40.22
N LEU A 334 8.14 -6.16 -39.72
CA LEU A 334 8.38 -4.99 -40.59
C LEU A 334 9.65 -5.11 -41.42
N THR A 335 10.70 -5.75 -40.89
CA THR A 335 11.94 -5.98 -41.63
C THR A 335 11.74 -6.97 -42.75
N LEU A 336 10.96 -8.03 -42.54
CA LEU A 336 10.60 -8.99 -43.60
C LEU A 336 9.74 -8.32 -44.67
N GLU A 337 8.74 -7.52 -44.28
CA GLU A 337 7.89 -6.76 -45.20
C GLU A 337 8.71 -5.77 -46.04
N TYR A 338 9.63 -5.05 -45.42
CA TYR A 338 10.55 -4.14 -46.10
C TYR A 338 11.41 -4.86 -47.15
N ASN A 339 12.01 -5.98 -46.76
CA ASN A 339 12.85 -6.76 -47.69
C ASN A 339 12.04 -7.32 -48.86
N LYS A 340 10.83 -7.84 -48.63
CA LYS A 340 9.92 -8.30 -49.68
C LYS A 340 9.52 -7.17 -50.60
N GLY A 341 9.13 -6.02 -50.08
CA GLY A 341 8.76 -4.85 -50.91
C GLY A 341 9.95 -4.31 -51.69
N ARG A 342 11.16 -4.32 -51.11
CA ARG A 342 12.38 -3.94 -51.81
C ARG A 342 12.67 -4.88 -53.01
N GLN A 343 12.56 -6.20 -52.80
CA GLN A 343 12.74 -7.20 -53.85
C GLN A 343 11.72 -7.00 -54.99
N GLN A 344 10.44 -6.82 -54.66
CA GLN A 344 9.40 -6.56 -55.61
C GLN A 344 9.67 -5.29 -56.48
N LYS A 345 10.11 -4.22 -55.78
CA LYS A 345 10.46 -2.97 -56.50
C LYS A 345 11.64 -3.16 -57.45
N ILE A 346 12.70 -3.84 -57.03
CA ILE A 346 13.86 -4.14 -57.86
C ILE A 346 13.44 -5.00 -59.07
N THR A 347 12.60 -6.02 -58.83
CA THR A 347 12.11 -6.89 -59.91
C THR A 347 11.28 -6.10 -60.89
N SER A 348 10.40 -5.19 -60.46
CA SER A 348 9.63 -4.32 -61.34
C SER A 348 10.53 -3.40 -62.15
N GLU A 349 11.52 -2.75 -61.53
CA GLU A 349 12.48 -1.88 -62.22
C GLU A 349 13.30 -2.63 -63.27
N ILE A 350 13.71 -3.88 -63.02
CA ILE A 350 14.41 -4.74 -63.98
C ILE A 350 13.47 -5.09 -65.15
N LEU A 351 12.21 -5.46 -64.84
CA LEU A 351 11.23 -5.80 -65.93
C LEU A 351 10.92 -4.59 -66.77
N ASP A 352 10.81 -3.39 -66.21
CA ASP A 352 10.59 -2.15 -66.97
C ASP A 352 11.78 -1.82 -67.86
N LEU A 353 13.03 -2.05 -67.41
CA LEU A 353 14.23 -1.87 -68.25
C LEU A 353 14.30 -2.88 -69.36
N VAL A 354 14.01 -4.15 -69.12
CA VAL A 354 14.01 -5.19 -70.18
C VAL A 354 12.87 -4.94 -71.19
N GLY A 355 11.67 -4.58 -70.70
CA GLY A 355 10.55 -4.23 -71.59
C GLY A 355 10.81 -3.00 -72.45
N GLY A 356 11.49 -1.97 -71.88
CA GLY A 356 11.88 -0.76 -72.62
C GLY A 356 13.03 -0.96 -73.68
N SER A 357 13.84 -2.03 -73.46
CA SER A 357 14.91 -2.35 -74.46
C SER A 357 14.44 -3.22 -75.64
N MET A 358 13.22 -3.71 -75.63
CA MET A 358 12.61 -4.52 -76.69
C MET A 358 11.74 -3.70 -77.66
N GLN A 359 11.60 -2.40 -77.41
CA GLN A 359 11.04 -1.46 -78.44
C GLN A 359 12.17 -0.73 -79.19
#